data_b6b8cb1a51b7e8f6c607f4031e46f1c9
#
_entry.id   b6b8cb1a51b7e8f6c607f4031e46f1c9
#
_cell.length_a   1.000
_cell.length_b   1.000
_cell.length_c   1.000
_cell.angle_alpha   90.00
_cell.angle_beta   90.00
_cell.angle_gamma   90.00
#
_symmetry.space_group_name_H-M   'P 1'
#
loop_
_entity.id
_entity.type
_entity.pdbx_description
1 polymer ?
#
loop_
_entity_poly.entity_id
_entity_poly.type
_entity_poly.pdbx_seq_one_letter_code
_entity_poly.pdbx_strand_id
1 'polypeptide(L)'
;QKAIDYSFDDFHAGLFTYLLTQSLWHQTENKTIETDRAIANLIPSINAITSDQVPFADFQKSGDRQKQPIYFLPPALPTAEAVITAVNGDQVEFWLGGVERDCLKKGVSFQFDVWDASNKIAGNVKMSSRKGLQAKGILNGTAQVGDRLRETLRTLPVNWQLAIGLDPSLGKDIGIAEAAIQKSKRMVSVRYQSPQVLYGMEVQYILSRMTFAYRSQLEKIAKTSKKPRKIPPLDSIGLFTPSIDEIIPDSFGNVGESMKDASDRLIPKLQSLLAARLMKLTLNARQSELSFAAKMQIEGQSDALVGQAFTIRSSAETEPKSDQAIPLGSAFQFQVTNSGTEDLYLAILVIDSSGDITNLYPAPSALEDSIKLRAGMSKLIPDPATDDFFYKAKAKGIGEALVVASKSPLRNAIKIVSERSNVPVLESVDALLTDLTEAKSSRTKQTQDKQVYTSEIAALSITFQVV
;
A
#
# COMPACT_ATOMS: atom_id res chain seq x y z
N GLN A 1 -14.24 -6.11 22.45
CA GLN A 1 -14.05 -5.31 21.23
C GLN A 1 -15.05 -5.81 20.17
N LYS A 2 -15.65 -4.90 19.42
CA LYS A 2 -16.56 -5.26 18.32
C LYS A 2 -15.68 -5.68 17.12
N ALA A 3 -15.96 -6.83 16.53
CA ALA A 3 -15.35 -7.21 15.26
C ALA A 3 -15.75 -6.20 14.17
N ILE A 4 -14.79 -5.84 13.33
CA ILE A 4 -15.01 -4.90 12.24
C ILE A 4 -15.06 -5.68 10.94
N ASP A 5 -16.20 -5.60 10.25
CA ASP A 5 -16.32 -6.00 8.86
C ASP A 5 -15.84 -4.83 8.00
N TYR A 6 -14.92 -5.12 7.09
CA TYR A 6 -14.33 -4.14 6.20
C TYR A 6 -14.67 -4.44 4.75
N SER A 7 -14.94 -3.39 4.00
CA SER A 7 -15.19 -3.47 2.57
C SER A 7 -13.86 -3.33 1.81
N PHE A 8 -13.50 -4.36 1.10
CA PHE A 8 -12.36 -4.40 0.20
C PHE A 8 -12.91 -4.31 -1.22
N ASP A 9 -12.73 -3.21 -1.90
CA ASP A 9 -13.21 -2.92 -3.26
C ASP A 9 -14.47 -3.71 -3.72
N ASP A 10 -14.34 -5.02 -3.98
CA ASP A 10 -15.42 -5.89 -4.51
C ASP A 10 -15.77 -7.09 -3.61
N PHE A 11 -15.29 -7.11 -2.36
CA PHE A 11 -15.69 -8.10 -1.37
C PHE A 11 -15.68 -7.54 0.06
N HIS A 12 -16.37 -8.23 0.97
CA HIS A 12 -16.43 -7.90 2.39
C HIS A 12 -15.82 -9.03 3.22
N ALA A 13 -15.07 -8.70 4.25
CA ALA A 13 -14.52 -9.68 5.18
C ALA A 13 -14.30 -9.06 6.56
N GLY A 14 -14.32 -9.90 7.58
CA GLY A 14 -13.86 -9.51 8.90
C GLY A 14 -12.37 -9.14 8.83
N LEU A 15 -12.04 -7.89 9.17
CA LEU A 15 -10.71 -7.31 8.98
C LEU A 15 -9.60 -8.19 9.61
N PHE A 16 -9.77 -8.55 10.88
CA PHE A 16 -8.80 -9.38 11.59
C PHE A 16 -8.64 -10.75 10.92
N THR A 17 -9.75 -11.43 10.61
CA THR A 17 -9.73 -12.77 10.04
C THR A 17 -9.05 -12.77 8.66
N TYR A 18 -9.38 -11.80 7.82
CA TYR A 18 -8.78 -11.69 6.49
C TYR A 18 -7.25 -11.50 6.56
N LEU A 19 -6.81 -10.52 7.35
CA LEU A 19 -5.37 -10.22 7.48
C LEU A 19 -4.60 -11.35 8.16
N LEU A 20 -5.21 -12.03 9.17
CA LEU A 20 -4.60 -13.21 9.80
C LEU A 20 -4.45 -14.35 8.78
N THR A 21 -5.50 -14.65 8.03
CA THR A 21 -5.48 -15.71 7.01
C THR A 21 -4.42 -15.41 5.95
N GLN A 22 -4.33 -14.16 5.49
CA GLN A 22 -3.31 -13.73 4.55
C GLN A 22 -1.91 -13.85 5.13
N SER A 23 -1.70 -13.47 6.38
CA SER A 23 -0.41 -13.62 7.07
C SER A 23 0.01 -15.09 7.18
N LEU A 24 -0.93 -15.96 7.54
CA LEU A 24 -0.69 -17.40 7.62
C LEU A 24 -0.42 -18.04 6.25
N TRP A 25 -1.07 -17.56 5.20
CA TRP A 25 -0.86 -18.03 3.84
C TRP A 25 0.57 -17.81 3.34
N HIS A 26 1.19 -16.72 3.79
CA HIS A 26 2.54 -16.34 3.38
C HIS A 26 3.66 -16.86 4.29
N GLN A 27 3.42 -17.89 5.09
CA GLN A 27 4.48 -18.50 5.87
C GLN A 27 5.53 -19.13 4.98
N THR A 28 6.79 -18.86 5.28
CA THR A 28 7.93 -19.45 4.57
C THR A 28 8.30 -20.83 5.11
N GLU A 29 8.87 -21.66 4.27
CA GLU A 29 9.10 -23.11 4.40
C GLU A 29 9.75 -23.58 5.71
N ASN A 30 10.46 -22.74 6.43
CA ASN A 30 11.30 -23.17 7.54
C ASN A 30 10.95 -22.56 8.90
N LYS A 31 9.83 -21.86 9.02
CA LYS A 31 9.45 -21.20 10.29
C LYS A 31 7.99 -21.35 10.60
N THR A 32 7.71 -22.04 11.69
CA THR A 32 6.42 -21.95 12.37
C THR A 32 6.25 -20.53 12.92
N ILE A 33 5.17 -19.86 12.58
CA ILE A 33 4.85 -18.57 13.20
C ILE A 33 4.27 -18.83 14.57
N GLU A 34 4.96 -18.34 15.58
CA GLU A 34 4.47 -18.30 16.94
C GLU A 34 3.24 -17.35 17.02
N THR A 35 2.30 -17.66 17.91
CA THR A 35 1.01 -16.94 17.97
C THR A 35 1.19 -15.45 18.27
N ASP A 36 2.09 -15.10 19.18
CA ASP A 36 2.39 -13.71 19.52
C ASP A 36 3.03 -12.95 18.34
N ARG A 37 3.91 -13.60 17.61
CA ARG A 37 4.53 -13.02 16.41
C ARG A 37 3.52 -12.80 15.29
N ALA A 38 2.61 -13.74 15.05
CA ALA A 38 1.55 -13.58 14.07
C ALA A 38 0.63 -12.39 14.41
N ILE A 39 0.24 -12.27 15.69
CA ILE A 39 -0.57 -11.13 16.15
C ILE A 39 0.21 -9.82 16.02
N ALA A 40 1.48 -9.79 16.42
CA ALA A 40 2.32 -8.60 16.31
C ALA A 40 2.47 -8.14 14.85
N ASN A 41 2.62 -9.06 13.90
CA ASN A 41 2.70 -8.75 12.47
C ASN A 41 1.40 -8.18 11.87
N LEU A 42 0.25 -8.45 12.50
CA LEU A 42 -1.05 -7.92 12.05
C LEU A 42 -1.32 -6.50 12.52
N ILE A 43 -0.76 -6.10 13.66
CA ILE A 43 -1.05 -4.81 14.29
C ILE A 43 -0.79 -3.62 13.34
N PRO A 44 0.36 -3.53 12.64
CA PRO A 44 0.60 -2.44 11.70
C PRO A 44 -0.43 -2.40 10.56
N SER A 45 -0.76 -3.56 9.97
CA SER A 45 -1.72 -3.66 8.88
C SER A 45 -3.14 -3.28 9.30
N ILE A 46 -3.55 -3.64 10.51
CA ILE A 46 -4.84 -3.24 11.08
C ILE A 46 -4.84 -1.75 11.41
N ASN A 47 -3.77 -1.24 12.02
CA ASN A 47 -3.64 0.17 12.37
C ASN A 47 -3.64 1.09 11.14
N ALA A 48 -3.13 0.62 10.01
CA ALA A 48 -3.21 1.35 8.73
C ALA A 48 -4.63 1.46 8.18
N ILE A 49 -5.56 0.61 8.64
CA ILE A 49 -6.96 0.60 8.19
C ILE A 49 -7.87 1.25 9.24
N THR A 50 -7.69 0.89 10.50
CA THR A 50 -8.51 1.38 11.62
C THR A 50 -7.72 1.45 12.91
N SER A 51 -7.98 2.49 13.69
CA SER A 51 -7.43 2.60 15.06
C SER A 51 -8.32 1.95 16.13
N ASP A 52 -9.49 1.47 15.76
CA ASP A 52 -10.52 1.02 16.69
C ASP A 52 -10.41 -0.47 17.02
N GLN A 53 -9.59 -1.22 16.28
CA GLN A 53 -9.34 -2.63 16.54
C GLN A 53 -7.86 -2.87 16.82
N VAL A 54 -7.54 -3.26 18.05
CA VAL A 54 -6.19 -3.69 18.43
C VAL A 54 -6.29 -5.18 18.77
N PRO A 55 -5.76 -6.06 17.91
CA PRO A 55 -5.72 -7.49 18.22
C PRO A 55 -4.78 -7.76 19.40
N PHE A 56 -5.17 -8.68 20.25
CA PHE A 56 -4.30 -9.20 21.28
C PHE A 56 -4.56 -10.70 21.44
N ALA A 57 -3.55 -11.43 21.89
CA ALA A 57 -3.69 -12.82 22.28
C ALA A 57 -3.81 -12.89 23.80
N ASP A 58 -4.88 -13.53 24.28
CA ASP A 58 -5.05 -13.84 25.70
C ASP A 58 -4.58 -15.28 25.97
N PHE A 59 -3.42 -15.38 26.59
CA PHE A 59 -2.85 -16.68 26.95
C PHE A 59 -3.13 -16.94 28.42
N GLN A 60 -4.19 -17.67 28.70
CA GLN A 60 -4.50 -18.08 30.07
C GLN A 60 -3.30 -18.79 30.73
N LYS A 61 -2.59 -18.06 31.61
CA LYS A 61 -1.65 -18.47 32.66
C LYS A 61 -0.59 -19.57 32.39
N SER A 62 -0.31 -19.99 31.18
CA SER A 62 0.79 -20.95 30.93
C SER A 62 1.80 -20.35 29.92
N GLY A 63 2.97 -19.96 30.43
CA GLY A 63 3.99 -19.17 29.76
C GLY A 63 4.54 -19.64 28.41
N ASP A 64 4.33 -20.89 28.03
CA ASP A 64 4.89 -21.44 26.76
C ASP A 64 3.93 -21.41 25.58
N ARG A 65 2.65 -21.14 25.79
CA ARG A 65 1.66 -21.11 24.69
C ARG A 65 1.86 -19.96 23.72
N GLN A 66 2.50 -18.88 24.14
CA GLN A 66 2.82 -17.74 23.29
C GLN A 66 3.77 -18.13 22.14
N LYS A 67 4.68 -19.05 22.44
CA LYS A 67 5.67 -19.56 21.49
C LYS A 67 5.20 -20.78 20.72
N GLN A 68 3.98 -21.25 20.95
CA GLN A 68 3.43 -22.36 20.17
C GLN A 68 2.99 -21.89 18.78
N PRO A 69 3.16 -22.72 17.75
CA PRO A 69 2.69 -22.43 16.41
C PRO A 69 1.16 -22.29 16.41
N ILE A 70 0.65 -21.37 15.59
CA ILE A 70 -0.80 -21.14 15.45
C ILE A 70 -1.52 -22.38 14.92
N TYR A 71 -0.84 -23.20 14.13
CA TYR A 71 -1.35 -24.48 13.63
C TYR A 71 -0.23 -25.51 13.49
N PHE A 72 -0.63 -26.77 13.55
CA PHE A 72 0.30 -27.90 13.60
C PHE A 72 0.62 -28.48 12.22
N LEU A 73 0.37 -27.76 11.13
CA LEU A 73 0.71 -28.25 9.80
C LEU A 73 2.18 -27.90 9.50
N PRO A 74 3.00 -28.88 9.10
CA PRO A 74 4.36 -28.58 8.67
C PRO A 74 4.30 -27.66 7.45
N PRO A 75 5.12 -26.60 7.38
CA PRO A 75 5.24 -25.78 6.19
C PRO A 75 5.86 -26.66 5.10
N ALA A 76 5.03 -27.16 4.22
CA ALA A 76 5.49 -28.16 3.24
C ALA A 76 5.87 -27.54 1.89
N LEU A 77 5.40 -26.34 1.60
CA LEU A 77 5.47 -25.82 0.23
C LEU A 77 5.82 -24.31 0.20
N PRO A 78 6.57 -23.84 -0.81
CA PRO A 78 6.87 -22.43 -1.00
C PRO A 78 5.61 -21.59 -1.12
N THR A 79 5.70 -20.35 -0.64
CA THR A 79 4.60 -19.40 -0.71
C THR A 79 4.18 -19.08 -2.13
N ALA A 80 2.88 -18.87 -2.34
CA ALA A 80 2.28 -18.49 -3.60
C ALA A 80 1.13 -17.50 -3.38
N GLU A 81 0.75 -16.75 -4.39
CA GLU A 81 -0.32 -15.75 -4.29
C GLU A 81 -1.70 -16.35 -4.49
N ALA A 82 -1.76 -17.48 -5.20
CA ALA A 82 -3.04 -18.12 -5.47
C ALA A 82 -2.90 -19.66 -5.55
N VAL A 83 -4.05 -20.33 -5.56
CA VAL A 83 -4.15 -21.78 -5.72
C VAL A 83 -5.26 -22.12 -6.72
N ILE A 84 -5.03 -23.10 -7.58
CA ILE A 84 -6.01 -23.58 -8.55
C ILE A 84 -7.11 -24.36 -7.82
N THR A 85 -8.35 -23.98 -8.07
CA THR A 85 -9.56 -24.60 -7.47
C THR A 85 -10.34 -25.45 -8.46
N ALA A 86 -10.23 -25.19 -9.78
CA ALA A 86 -10.81 -26.01 -10.83
C ALA A 86 -9.99 -25.90 -12.12
N VAL A 87 -10.00 -26.96 -12.93
CA VAL A 87 -9.38 -27.03 -14.26
C VAL A 87 -10.39 -27.58 -15.25
N ASN A 88 -10.66 -26.82 -16.33
CA ASN A 88 -11.59 -27.17 -17.40
C ASN A 88 -10.92 -26.90 -18.76
N GLY A 89 -10.12 -27.85 -19.24
CA GLY A 89 -9.32 -27.67 -20.46
C GLY A 89 -8.24 -26.61 -20.26
N ASP A 90 -8.27 -25.57 -21.05
CA ASP A 90 -7.39 -24.41 -20.95
C ASP A 90 -7.90 -23.30 -20.01
N GLN A 91 -9.07 -23.50 -19.40
CA GLN A 91 -9.61 -22.57 -18.40
C GLN A 91 -9.39 -23.10 -16.99
N VAL A 92 -8.93 -22.21 -16.11
CA VAL A 92 -8.75 -22.51 -14.70
C VAL A 92 -9.50 -21.52 -13.83
N GLU A 93 -10.01 -22.02 -12.69
CA GLU A 93 -10.48 -21.18 -11.60
C GLU A 93 -9.46 -21.24 -10.46
N PHE A 94 -9.26 -20.13 -9.79
CA PHE A 94 -8.27 -20.04 -8.72
C PHE A 94 -8.65 -19.02 -7.67
N TRP A 95 -8.11 -19.21 -6.47
CA TRP A 95 -8.35 -18.36 -5.31
C TRP A 95 -7.10 -17.52 -5.00
N LEU A 96 -7.30 -16.18 -4.89
CA LEU A 96 -6.27 -15.14 -4.74
C LEU A 96 -5.96 -14.81 -3.27
N GLY A 97 -5.94 -15.78 -2.37
CA GLY A 97 -5.80 -15.55 -0.94
C GLY A 97 -4.48 -14.94 -0.51
N GLY A 98 -3.43 -15.10 -1.32
CA GLY A 98 -2.09 -14.58 -1.04
C GLY A 98 -1.75 -13.27 -1.76
N VAL A 99 -2.61 -12.74 -2.62
CA VAL A 99 -2.34 -11.46 -3.30
C VAL A 99 -2.44 -10.30 -2.31
N GLU A 100 -1.50 -9.36 -2.37
CA GLU A 100 -1.53 -8.16 -1.53
C GLU A 100 -2.83 -7.39 -1.69
N ARG A 101 -3.45 -7.03 -0.55
CA ARG A 101 -4.74 -6.34 -0.49
C ARG A 101 -4.79 -5.10 -1.39
N ASP A 102 -3.75 -4.27 -1.31
CA ASP A 102 -3.70 -3.01 -2.05
C ASP A 102 -3.58 -3.21 -3.56
N CYS A 103 -3.23 -4.43 -4.00
CA CYS A 103 -3.17 -4.84 -5.40
C CYS A 103 -4.46 -5.46 -5.93
N LEU A 104 -5.39 -5.85 -5.05
CA LEU A 104 -6.71 -6.39 -5.42
C LEU A 104 -7.68 -5.26 -5.79
N LYS A 105 -7.31 -4.47 -6.80
CA LYS A 105 -8.11 -3.33 -7.29
C LYS A 105 -8.75 -3.65 -8.63
N LYS A 106 -9.87 -2.99 -8.92
CA LYS A 106 -10.54 -3.11 -10.23
C LYS A 106 -9.60 -2.69 -11.35
N GLY A 107 -9.58 -3.46 -12.42
CA GLY A 107 -8.70 -3.22 -13.57
C GLY A 107 -7.26 -3.73 -13.41
N VAL A 108 -6.83 -4.16 -12.23
CA VAL A 108 -5.55 -4.85 -12.05
C VAL A 108 -5.70 -6.30 -12.50
N SER A 109 -4.77 -6.78 -13.32
CA SER A 109 -4.72 -8.15 -13.80
C SER A 109 -3.36 -8.78 -13.49
N PHE A 110 -3.33 -10.10 -13.38
CA PHE A 110 -2.15 -10.86 -12.95
C PHE A 110 -1.81 -11.95 -13.95
N GLN A 111 -0.52 -12.26 -14.04
CA GLN A 111 -0.02 -13.49 -14.65
C GLN A 111 0.77 -14.26 -13.59
N PHE A 112 0.67 -15.58 -13.66
CA PHE A 112 1.27 -16.48 -12.68
C PHE A 112 1.99 -17.61 -13.38
N ASP A 113 3.06 -18.10 -12.79
CA ASP A 113 3.59 -19.43 -13.06
C ASP A 113 2.83 -20.46 -12.23
N VAL A 114 2.52 -21.60 -12.84
CA VAL A 114 1.93 -22.76 -12.19
C VAL A 114 3.04 -23.61 -11.59
N TRP A 115 3.01 -23.80 -10.28
CA TRP A 115 3.95 -24.65 -9.56
C TRP A 115 3.26 -25.91 -9.08
N ASP A 116 3.69 -27.06 -9.57
CA ASP A 116 3.16 -28.37 -9.22
C ASP A 116 3.54 -28.82 -7.79
N ALA A 117 3.04 -29.99 -7.39
CA ALA A 117 3.35 -30.58 -6.09
C ALA A 117 4.85 -30.95 -5.94
N SER A 118 5.58 -31.09 -7.05
CA SER A 118 7.03 -31.39 -7.07
C SER A 118 7.88 -30.09 -7.07
N ASN A 119 7.25 -28.96 -6.90
CA ASN A 119 7.91 -27.65 -6.91
C ASN A 119 8.56 -27.29 -8.26
N LYS A 120 7.94 -27.68 -9.34
CA LYS A 120 8.37 -27.39 -10.71
C LYS A 120 7.34 -26.52 -11.42
N ILE A 121 7.80 -25.68 -12.34
CA ILE A 121 6.92 -24.90 -13.20
C ILE A 121 6.32 -25.83 -14.25
N ALA A 122 4.99 -25.99 -14.22
CA ALA A 122 4.21 -26.84 -15.12
C ALA A 122 3.50 -26.03 -16.22
N GLY A 123 3.43 -24.70 -16.08
CA GLY A 123 2.78 -23.82 -17.03
C GLY A 123 2.68 -22.39 -16.52
N ASN A 124 1.82 -21.60 -17.17
CA ASN A 124 1.48 -20.27 -16.73
C ASN A 124 -0.02 -19.99 -16.88
N VAL A 125 -0.54 -19.07 -16.08
CA VAL A 125 -1.94 -18.64 -16.09
C VAL A 125 -2.01 -17.13 -16.27
N LYS A 126 -2.80 -16.67 -17.24
CA LYS A 126 -3.17 -15.28 -17.39
C LYS A 126 -4.59 -15.08 -16.88
N MET A 127 -4.77 -14.23 -15.87
CA MET A 127 -6.08 -13.90 -15.33
C MET A 127 -6.94 -13.21 -16.38
N SER A 128 -8.18 -13.69 -16.57
CA SER A 128 -9.16 -13.14 -17.49
C SER A 128 -10.26 -12.36 -16.78
N SER A 129 -10.65 -12.80 -15.59
CA SER A 129 -11.69 -12.13 -14.78
C SER A 129 -11.52 -12.43 -13.30
N ARG A 130 -12.12 -11.59 -12.45
CA ARG A 130 -12.09 -11.70 -11.00
C ARG A 130 -13.41 -11.22 -10.40
N LYS A 131 -13.84 -11.90 -9.33
CA LYS A 131 -14.90 -11.46 -8.44
C LYS A 131 -14.47 -11.75 -7.00
N GLY A 132 -14.18 -10.69 -6.24
CA GLY A 132 -13.59 -10.83 -4.91
C GLY A 132 -12.23 -11.53 -4.97
N LEU A 133 -12.08 -12.60 -4.20
CA LEU A 133 -10.88 -13.43 -4.19
C LEU A 133 -10.92 -14.60 -5.19
N GLN A 134 -12.04 -14.81 -5.89
CA GLN A 134 -12.15 -15.84 -6.92
C GLN A 134 -11.82 -15.26 -8.29
N ALA A 135 -11.00 -15.95 -9.03
CA ALA A 135 -10.57 -15.54 -10.36
C ALA A 135 -10.65 -16.69 -11.36
N LYS A 136 -10.73 -16.33 -12.65
CA LYS A 136 -10.63 -17.23 -13.80
C LYS A 136 -9.48 -16.81 -14.66
N GLY A 137 -8.85 -17.75 -15.35
CA GLY A 137 -7.74 -17.47 -16.25
C GLY A 137 -7.59 -18.51 -17.34
N ILE A 138 -6.72 -18.16 -18.29
CA ILE A 138 -6.33 -19.05 -19.39
C ILE A 138 -5.00 -19.68 -19.00
N LEU A 139 -4.96 -21.01 -19.02
CA LEU A 139 -3.80 -21.85 -18.77
C LEU A 139 -3.04 -22.11 -20.06
N ASN A 140 -1.74 -21.94 -20.00
CA ASN A 140 -0.82 -22.45 -21.02
C ASN A 140 0.14 -23.43 -20.34
N GLY A 141 0.05 -24.70 -20.68
CA GLY A 141 0.77 -25.81 -20.03
C GLY A 141 -0.17 -26.78 -19.34
N THR A 142 0.24 -27.33 -18.22
CA THR A 142 -0.54 -28.29 -17.44
C THR A 142 -0.78 -27.77 -16.02
N ALA A 143 -1.93 -28.14 -15.44
CA ALA A 143 -2.26 -27.80 -14.08
C ALA A 143 -3.22 -28.82 -13.45
N GLN A 144 -3.22 -28.91 -12.13
CA GLN A 144 -4.15 -29.69 -11.34
C GLN A 144 -4.75 -28.83 -10.22
N VAL A 145 -5.89 -29.26 -9.68
CA VAL A 145 -6.47 -28.65 -8.49
C VAL A 145 -5.47 -28.79 -7.33
N GLY A 146 -5.20 -27.67 -6.64
CA GLY A 146 -4.21 -27.58 -5.58
C GLY A 146 -2.84 -27.08 -6.03
N ASP A 147 -2.56 -26.99 -7.34
CA ASP A 147 -1.32 -26.38 -7.84
C ASP A 147 -1.30 -24.90 -7.48
N ARG A 148 -0.11 -24.41 -7.16
CA ARG A 148 0.13 -23.06 -6.66
C ARG A 148 0.44 -22.11 -7.81
N LEU A 149 -0.05 -20.90 -7.67
CA LEU A 149 0.15 -19.82 -8.64
C LEU A 149 1.04 -18.73 -8.03
N ARG A 150 2.25 -18.56 -8.56
CA ARG A 150 3.20 -17.53 -8.16
C ARG A 150 3.17 -16.37 -9.16
N GLU A 151 2.90 -15.17 -8.65
CA GLU A 151 2.83 -13.96 -9.47
C GLU A 151 4.18 -13.68 -10.14
N THR A 152 4.14 -13.44 -11.46
CA THR A 152 5.30 -13.04 -12.28
C THR A 152 5.11 -11.67 -12.89
N LEU A 153 3.85 -11.29 -13.17
CA LEU A 153 3.52 -10.03 -13.81
C LEU A 153 2.20 -9.48 -13.27
N ARG A 154 2.20 -8.20 -12.99
CA ARG A 154 1.01 -7.42 -12.67
C ARG A 154 0.79 -6.32 -13.71
N THR A 155 -0.41 -6.29 -14.30
CA THR A 155 -0.81 -5.25 -15.24
C THR A 155 -1.62 -4.21 -14.49
N LEU A 156 -1.17 -2.95 -14.52
CA LEU A 156 -1.81 -1.82 -13.86
C LEU A 156 -2.64 -1.04 -14.89
N PRO A 157 -3.88 -0.64 -14.57
CA PRO A 157 -4.71 0.15 -15.47
C PRO A 157 -4.12 1.55 -15.65
N VAL A 158 -3.91 1.97 -16.89
CA VAL A 158 -3.36 3.31 -17.22
C VAL A 158 -4.33 4.43 -16.85
N ASN A 159 -5.62 4.17 -16.97
CA ASN A 159 -6.69 5.16 -16.79
C ASN A 159 -7.32 5.09 -15.40
N TRP A 160 -6.57 4.64 -14.39
CA TRP A 160 -7.12 4.58 -13.03
C TRP A 160 -7.42 5.99 -12.52
N GLN A 161 -8.65 6.21 -12.09
CA GLN A 161 -9.16 7.48 -11.63
C GLN A 161 -9.59 7.41 -10.17
N LEU A 162 -9.41 8.50 -9.45
CA LEU A 162 -9.94 8.69 -8.10
C LEU A 162 -11.39 9.17 -8.22
N ALA A 163 -12.34 8.38 -7.76
CA ALA A 163 -13.75 8.76 -7.73
C ALA A 163 -14.10 9.45 -6.40
N ILE A 164 -14.62 10.67 -6.49
CA ILE A 164 -14.95 11.55 -5.37
C ILE A 164 -16.46 11.76 -5.34
N GLY A 165 -17.08 11.29 -4.25
CA GLY A 165 -18.50 11.52 -4.00
C GLY A 165 -18.74 12.98 -3.62
N LEU A 166 -19.70 13.64 -4.26
CA LEU A 166 -20.15 14.97 -3.90
C LEU A 166 -21.42 14.86 -3.04
N ASP A 167 -21.28 15.17 -1.76
CA ASP A 167 -22.35 15.06 -0.77
C ASP A 167 -23.43 16.13 -0.96
N PRO A 168 -24.73 15.80 -0.78
CA PRO A 168 -25.83 16.76 -0.88
C PRO A 168 -25.71 17.96 0.07
N SER A 169 -24.95 17.85 1.19
CA SER A 169 -24.68 18.97 2.11
C SER A 169 -23.94 20.14 1.47
N LEU A 170 -23.30 19.93 0.33
CA LEU A 170 -22.66 21.01 -0.45
C LEU A 170 -23.70 21.95 -1.08
N GLY A 171 -24.95 21.52 -1.26
CA GLY A 171 -26.04 22.34 -1.77
C GLY A 171 -25.73 22.99 -3.13
N LYS A 172 -25.83 24.32 -3.19
CA LYS A 172 -25.55 25.10 -4.41
C LYS A 172 -24.09 25.03 -4.88
N ASP A 173 -23.18 24.64 -4.02
CA ASP A 173 -21.75 24.61 -4.30
C ASP A 173 -21.30 23.33 -5.03
N ILE A 174 -22.19 22.33 -5.20
CA ILE A 174 -21.90 21.06 -5.90
C ILE A 174 -21.31 21.33 -7.30
N GLY A 175 -21.87 22.26 -8.07
CA GLY A 175 -21.39 22.57 -9.42
C GLY A 175 -19.96 23.13 -9.45
N ILE A 176 -19.57 23.90 -8.43
CA ILE A 176 -18.21 24.45 -8.30
C ILE A 176 -17.22 23.30 -7.99
N ALA A 177 -17.58 22.44 -7.05
CA ALA A 177 -16.78 21.27 -6.68
C ALA A 177 -16.62 20.30 -7.88
N GLU A 178 -17.71 20.02 -8.58
CA GLU A 178 -17.70 19.16 -9.78
C GLU A 178 -16.76 19.70 -10.86
N ALA A 179 -16.86 20.99 -11.18
CA ALA A 179 -16.00 21.63 -12.18
C ALA A 179 -14.51 21.63 -11.78
N ALA A 180 -14.21 21.80 -10.50
CA ALA A 180 -12.85 21.77 -9.98
C ALA A 180 -12.23 20.35 -10.09
N ILE A 181 -12.98 19.32 -9.72
CA ILE A 181 -12.54 17.91 -9.81
C ILE A 181 -12.36 17.50 -11.27
N GLN A 182 -13.28 17.84 -12.17
CA GLN A 182 -13.20 17.51 -13.60
C GLN A 182 -12.00 18.12 -14.31
N LYS A 183 -11.51 19.27 -13.86
CA LYS A 183 -10.27 19.89 -14.37
C LYS A 183 -9.01 19.16 -13.91
N SER A 184 -9.10 18.33 -12.91
CA SER A 184 -7.94 17.63 -12.33
C SER A 184 -7.69 16.32 -13.06
N LYS A 185 -6.41 16.04 -13.37
CA LYS A 185 -6.02 14.78 -14.02
C LYS A 185 -6.39 13.57 -13.14
N ARG A 186 -6.96 12.54 -13.76
CA ARG A 186 -7.29 11.26 -13.13
C ARG A 186 -8.24 11.35 -11.94
N MET A 187 -9.15 12.32 -11.95
CA MET A 187 -10.20 12.45 -10.97
C MET A 187 -11.56 12.48 -11.65
N VAL A 188 -12.55 11.89 -11.00
CA VAL A 188 -13.94 11.90 -11.44
C VAL A 188 -14.85 12.20 -10.25
N SER A 189 -15.82 13.09 -10.47
CA SER A 189 -16.86 13.39 -9.48
C SER A 189 -18.09 12.52 -9.69
N VAL A 190 -18.66 12.06 -8.60
CA VAL A 190 -19.90 11.27 -8.57
C VAL A 190 -20.85 11.94 -7.60
N ARG A 191 -22.07 12.29 -8.05
CA ARG A 191 -23.07 12.84 -7.14
C ARG A 191 -23.54 11.77 -6.17
N TYR A 192 -23.29 12.02 -4.91
CA TYR A 192 -23.60 11.12 -3.82
C TYR A 192 -25.07 11.29 -3.42
N GLN A 193 -25.87 10.24 -3.48
CA GLN A 193 -27.29 10.31 -3.16
C GLN A 193 -27.65 9.67 -1.80
N SER A 194 -26.88 8.68 -1.32
CA SER A 194 -27.10 8.00 -0.03
C SER A 194 -25.99 6.98 0.24
N PRO A 195 -25.61 6.72 1.51
CA PRO A 195 -24.69 5.62 1.86
C PRO A 195 -25.16 4.25 1.36
N GLN A 196 -26.45 4.05 1.23
CA GLN A 196 -27.07 2.78 0.81
C GLN A 196 -26.96 2.53 -0.70
N VAL A 197 -26.73 3.56 -1.52
CA VAL A 197 -26.58 3.43 -2.98
C VAL A 197 -25.12 3.18 -3.39
N LEU A 198 -24.17 3.28 -2.46
CA LEU A 198 -22.75 3.09 -2.69
C LEU A 198 -22.33 1.65 -3.05
N TYR A 199 -23.17 0.67 -2.83
CA TYR A 199 -22.86 -0.74 -3.16
C TYR A 199 -22.63 -1.02 -4.66
N GLY A 200 -22.77 -0.01 -5.53
CA GLY A 200 -22.48 -0.10 -6.96
C GLY A 200 -21.52 0.94 -7.52
N MET A 201 -21.10 1.93 -6.71
CA MET A 201 -20.21 3.02 -7.17
C MET A 201 -18.96 3.07 -6.29
N GLU A 202 -17.80 2.81 -6.88
CA GLU A 202 -16.50 2.82 -6.20
C GLU A 202 -16.02 4.24 -5.91
N VAL A 203 -16.69 4.92 -4.97
CA VAL A 203 -16.25 6.21 -4.46
C VAL A 203 -15.17 5.99 -3.40
N GLN A 204 -14.02 6.64 -3.54
CA GLN A 204 -12.91 6.50 -2.61
C GLN A 204 -12.92 7.52 -1.48
N TYR A 205 -13.45 8.71 -1.75
CA TYR A 205 -13.60 9.79 -0.76
C TYR A 205 -14.90 10.55 -1.01
N ILE A 206 -15.45 11.14 0.06
CA ILE A 206 -16.65 11.99 -0.03
C ILE A 206 -16.27 13.41 0.34
N LEU A 207 -16.48 14.34 -0.57
CA LEU A 207 -16.39 15.78 -0.32
C LEU A 207 -17.72 16.27 0.25
N SER A 208 -17.68 16.82 1.45
CA SER A 208 -18.89 17.18 2.21
C SER A 208 -18.67 18.38 3.11
N ARG A 209 -19.78 18.99 3.55
CA ARG A 209 -19.80 19.89 4.69
C ARG A 209 -20.01 19.09 5.97
N MET A 210 -19.40 19.54 7.08
CA MET A 210 -19.66 18.98 8.40
C MET A 210 -21.09 19.34 8.85
N THR A 211 -22.00 18.40 8.73
CA THR A 211 -23.38 18.57 9.21
C THR A 211 -23.49 18.21 10.69
N PHE A 212 -24.59 18.61 11.33
CA PHE A 212 -24.88 18.20 12.71
C PHE A 212 -25.00 16.67 12.84
N ALA A 213 -25.60 16.01 11.84
CA ALA A 213 -25.73 14.56 11.83
C ALA A 213 -24.36 13.85 11.76
N TYR A 214 -23.48 14.27 10.86
CA TYR A 214 -22.14 13.71 10.73
C TYR A 214 -21.29 13.96 11.97
N ARG A 215 -21.34 15.17 12.51
CA ARG A 215 -20.64 15.51 13.75
C ARG A 215 -21.10 14.65 14.92
N SER A 216 -22.44 14.49 15.10
CA SER A 216 -23.00 13.66 16.16
C SER A 216 -22.60 12.16 16.01
N GLN A 217 -22.51 11.68 14.76
CA GLN A 217 -22.03 10.32 14.48
C GLN A 217 -20.54 10.17 14.88
N LEU A 218 -19.70 11.12 14.47
CA LEU A 218 -18.27 11.10 14.82
C LEU A 218 -18.04 11.23 16.33
N GLU A 219 -18.85 12.05 17.03
CA GLU A 219 -18.80 12.18 18.50
C GLU A 219 -19.18 10.88 19.22
N LYS A 220 -20.16 10.15 18.69
CA LYS A 220 -20.51 8.81 19.21
C LYS A 220 -19.36 7.82 19.02
N ILE A 221 -18.74 7.81 17.83
CA ILE A 221 -17.59 6.96 17.53
C ILE A 221 -16.39 7.35 18.43
N ALA A 222 -16.12 8.65 18.59
CA ALA A 222 -15.03 9.14 19.41
C ALA A 222 -15.17 8.76 20.90
N LYS A 223 -16.40 8.69 21.43
CA LYS A 223 -16.66 8.24 22.80
C LYS A 223 -16.33 6.77 23.04
N THR A 224 -16.41 5.94 21.99
CA THR A 224 -16.10 4.51 22.06
C THR A 224 -14.63 4.23 21.72
N SER A 225 -13.95 5.16 21.06
CA SER A 225 -12.54 5.05 20.66
C SER A 225 -11.62 5.50 21.80
N LYS A 226 -10.51 4.80 21.99
CA LYS A 226 -9.49 5.17 22.99
C LYS A 226 -8.59 6.35 22.54
N LYS A 227 -8.71 6.81 21.30
CA LYS A 227 -7.91 7.92 20.76
C LYS A 227 -8.74 9.19 20.66
N PRO A 228 -8.28 10.32 21.21
CA PRO A 228 -8.96 11.60 21.01
C PRO A 228 -8.91 11.99 19.54
N ARG A 229 -10.09 12.20 18.92
CA ARG A 229 -10.22 12.70 17.55
C ARG A 229 -10.66 14.17 17.61
N LYS A 230 -9.94 15.03 16.90
CA LYS A 230 -10.38 16.43 16.70
C LYS A 230 -11.49 16.42 15.68
N ILE A 231 -12.72 16.64 16.14
CA ILE A 231 -13.90 16.72 15.25
C ILE A 231 -13.99 18.14 14.69
N PRO A 232 -14.06 18.32 13.36
CA PRO A 232 -14.15 19.62 12.73
C PRO A 232 -15.42 20.40 13.14
N PRO A 233 -15.40 21.74 13.07
CA PRO A 233 -16.57 22.55 13.37
C PRO A 233 -17.68 22.34 12.32
N LEU A 234 -18.93 22.61 12.72
CA LEU A 234 -20.07 22.62 11.80
C LEU A 234 -19.80 23.57 10.62
N ASP A 235 -20.32 23.21 9.46
CA ASP A 235 -20.23 23.98 8.21
C ASP A 235 -18.83 24.05 7.57
N SER A 236 -17.80 23.47 8.18
CA SER A 236 -16.50 23.32 7.54
C SER A 236 -16.56 22.29 6.40
N ILE A 237 -15.74 22.49 5.35
CA ILE A 237 -15.68 21.62 4.16
C ILE A 237 -14.45 20.73 4.25
N GLY A 238 -14.62 19.43 3.95
CA GLY A 238 -13.54 18.47 3.99
C GLY A 238 -13.89 17.12 3.36
N LEU A 239 -13.03 16.13 3.60
CA LEU A 239 -13.15 14.80 3.04
C LEU A 239 -13.48 13.77 4.11
N PHE A 240 -14.41 12.89 3.79
CA PHE A 240 -14.74 11.69 4.54
C PHE A 240 -14.32 10.42 3.81
N THR A 241 -14.19 9.33 4.56
CA THR A 241 -14.24 7.98 4.01
C THR A 241 -15.62 7.71 3.39
N PRO A 242 -15.74 6.70 2.50
CA PRO A 242 -17.04 6.38 1.87
C PRO A 242 -18.17 6.06 2.85
N SER A 243 -17.87 5.52 4.01
CA SER A 243 -18.83 5.20 5.07
C SER A 243 -19.22 6.40 5.94
N ILE A 244 -18.56 7.55 5.78
CA ILE A 244 -18.76 8.78 6.58
C ILE A 244 -18.55 8.54 8.10
N ASP A 245 -17.83 7.51 8.45
CA ASP A 245 -17.49 7.16 9.83
C ASP A 245 -16.11 7.69 10.25
N GLU A 246 -15.34 8.16 9.29
CA GLU A 246 -14.01 8.74 9.50
C GLU A 246 -13.76 9.93 8.58
N ILE A 247 -13.04 10.91 9.10
CA ILE A 247 -12.56 12.06 8.33
C ILE A 247 -11.14 11.79 7.82
N ILE A 248 -10.83 12.33 6.65
CA ILE A 248 -9.44 12.34 6.18
C ILE A 248 -8.70 13.42 6.98
N PRO A 249 -7.60 13.08 7.67
CA PRO A 249 -6.84 14.03 8.46
C PRO A 249 -6.45 15.27 7.67
N ASP A 250 -6.47 16.43 8.32
CA ASP A 250 -6.12 17.74 7.77
C ASP A 250 -6.87 18.14 6.48
N SER A 251 -8.00 17.47 6.19
CA SER A 251 -8.82 17.80 5.02
C SER A 251 -9.89 18.86 5.29
N PHE A 252 -10.25 19.11 6.56
CA PHE A 252 -11.28 20.09 6.89
C PHE A 252 -10.71 21.49 7.05
N GLY A 253 -11.30 22.45 6.30
CA GLY A 253 -10.95 23.86 6.37
C GLY A 253 -11.71 24.65 7.43
N ASN A 254 -11.58 25.98 7.38
CA ASN A 254 -12.26 26.87 8.30
C ASN A 254 -13.76 27.01 7.99
N VAL A 255 -14.53 27.38 9.00
CA VAL A 255 -15.93 27.75 8.82
C VAL A 255 -16.03 28.98 7.94
N GLY A 256 -16.96 28.96 6.96
CA GLY A 256 -17.15 30.06 6.00
C GLY A 256 -16.18 30.07 4.82
N GLU A 257 -15.30 29.04 4.70
CA GLU A 257 -14.46 28.86 3.52
C GLU A 257 -15.34 28.72 2.26
N SER A 258 -15.01 29.45 1.19
CA SER A 258 -15.71 29.29 -0.08
C SER A 258 -15.41 27.91 -0.71
N MET A 259 -16.34 27.38 -1.53
CA MET A 259 -16.09 26.13 -2.23
C MET A 259 -14.90 26.21 -3.18
N LYS A 260 -14.60 27.38 -3.73
CA LYS A 260 -13.42 27.60 -4.56
C LYS A 260 -12.15 27.41 -3.73
N ASP A 261 -12.03 28.08 -2.59
CA ASP A 261 -10.85 28.00 -1.71
C ASP A 261 -10.70 26.56 -1.16
N ALA A 262 -11.81 25.93 -0.77
CA ALA A 262 -11.82 24.54 -0.37
C ALA A 262 -11.33 23.61 -1.48
N SER A 263 -11.73 23.83 -2.72
CA SER A 263 -11.26 23.05 -3.88
C SER A 263 -9.77 23.27 -4.13
N ASP A 264 -9.31 24.52 -4.10
CA ASP A 264 -7.88 24.85 -4.30
C ASP A 264 -6.98 24.20 -3.23
N ARG A 265 -7.48 24.05 -2.01
CA ARG A 265 -6.81 23.36 -0.90
C ARG A 265 -6.89 21.82 -1.01
N LEU A 266 -8.03 21.28 -1.44
CA LEU A 266 -8.28 19.84 -1.41
C LEU A 266 -7.78 19.10 -2.65
N ILE A 267 -7.67 19.76 -3.81
CA ILE A 267 -7.17 19.09 -5.04
C ILE A 267 -5.73 18.59 -4.87
N PRO A 268 -4.75 19.35 -4.35
CA PRO A 268 -3.43 18.82 -4.07
C PRO A 268 -3.45 17.63 -3.11
N LYS A 269 -4.31 17.66 -2.08
CA LYS A 269 -4.52 16.56 -1.15
C LYS A 269 -5.04 15.31 -1.84
N LEU A 270 -6.06 15.45 -2.68
CA LEU A 270 -6.60 14.34 -3.47
C LEU A 270 -5.56 13.77 -4.46
N GLN A 271 -4.70 14.62 -5.02
CA GLN A 271 -3.57 14.18 -5.86
C GLN A 271 -2.56 13.35 -5.07
N SER A 272 -2.22 13.75 -3.83
CA SER A 272 -1.36 12.95 -2.95
C SER A 272 -1.99 11.60 -2.60
N LEU A 273 -3.26 11.59 -2.25
CA LEU A 273 -4.00 10.36 -1.96
C LEU A 273 -4.06 9.41 -3.17
N LEU A 274 -4.24 9.95 -4.38
CA LEU A 274 -4.18 9.19 -5.63
C LEU A 274 -2.78 8.64 -5.88
N ALA A 275 -1.75 9.46 -5.73
CA ALA A 275 -0.36 9.07 -5.92
C ALA A 275 0.05 7.95 -4.96
N ALA A 276 -0.31 8.05 -3.68
CA ALA A 276 -0.10 7.01 -2.69
C ALA A 276 -0.76 5.68 -3.09
N ARG A 277 -2.00 5.73 -3.56
CA ARG A 277 -2.72 4.53 -4.02
C ARG A 277 -2.08 3.89 -5.25
N LEU A 278 -1.65 4.68 -6.22
CA LEU A 278 -0.96 4.18 -7.41
C LEU A 278 0.36 3.50 -7.03
N MET A 279 1.14 4.08 -6.12
CA MET A 279 2.38 3.47 -5.66
C MET A 279 2.15 2.16 -4.91
N LYS A 280 1.10 2.08 -4.10
CA LYS A 280 0.73 0.83 -3.40
C LYS A 280 0.38 -0.32 -4.35
N LEU A 281 -0.03 -0.05 -5.58
CA LEU A 281 -0.23 -1.08 -6.59
C LEU A 281 1.08 -1.76 -7.03
N THR A 282 2.24 -1.19 -6.76
CA THR A 282 3.54 -1.80 -7.06
C THR A 282 4.08 -2.68 -5.94
N LEU A 283 3.48 -2.65 -4.73
CA LEU A 283 3.94 -3.43 -3.59
C LEU A 283 4.06 -4.92 -3.94
N ASN A 284 5.24 -5.48 -3.71
CA ASN A 284 5.54 -6.86 -4.07
C ASN A 284 6.59 -7.52 -3.18
N ALA A 285 6.66 -7.14 -1.91
CA ALA A 285 7.63 -7.70 -0.96
C ALA A 285 7.65 -9.23 -0.92
N ARG A 286 6.50 -9.86 -1.16
CA ARG A 286 6.31 -11.31 -1.11
C ARG A 286 6.49 -11.99 -2.47
N GLN A 287 6.30 -11.23 -3.54
CA GLN A 287 6.37 -11.70 -4.93
C GLN A 287 7.74 -11.46 -5.57
N SER A 288 8.48 -10.46 -5.08
CA SER A 288 9.78 -10.08 -5.64
C SER A 288 10.80 -11.21 -5.56
N GLU A 289 11.56 -11.37 -6.63
CA GLU A 289 12.71 -12.26 -6.69
C GLU A 289 14.03 -11.57 -6.36
N LEU A 290 13.99 -10.25 -6.11
CA LEU A 290 15.17 -9.51 -5.67
C LEU A 290 15.46 -9.77 -4.19
N SER A 291 16.71 -9.85 -3.81
CA SER A 291 17.16 -9.98 -2.42
C SER A 291 17.39 -8.59 -1.84
N PHE A 292 16.33 -7.97 -1.31
CA PHE A 292 16.34 -6.58 -0.89
C PHE A 292 15.68 -6.39 0.47
N ALA A 293 16.29 -5.55 1.32
CA ALA A 293 15.76 -5.19 2.63
C ALA A 293 15.90 -3.70 2.91
N ALA A 294 14.98 -3.16 3.69
CA ALA A 294 15.01 -1.78 4.16
C ALA A 294 14.68 -1.73 5.65
N LYS A 295 15.44 -0.94 6.40
CA LYS A 295 15.21 -0.62 7.81
C LYS A 295 15.06 0.87 7.95
N MET A 296 14.11 1.32 8.75
CA MET A 296 13.90 2.71 9.13
C MET A 296 14.33 2.89 10.58
N GLN A 297 15.12 3.90 10.86
CA GLN A 297 15.66 4.18 12.20
C GLN A 297 15.70 5.69 12.48
N ILE A 298 15.72 6.06 13.76
CA ILE A 298 15.92 7.45 14.17
C ILE A 298 17.40 7.80 13.93
N GLU A 299 17.65 8.95 13.31
CA GLU A 299 19.02 9.41 13.03
C GLU A 299 19.84 9.51 14.31
N GLY A 300 21.09 9.04 14.27
CA GLY A 300 21.99 9.02 15.43
C GLY A 300 21.69 7.96 16.47
N GLN A 301 20.70 7.11 16.26
CA GLN A 301 20.32 6.01 17.16
C GLN A 301 20.26 4.69 16.38
N SER A 302 21.40 4.07 16.15
CA SER A 302 21.50 2.84 15.34
C SER A 302 20.66 1.68 15.89
N ASP A 303 20.39 1.66 17.21
CA ASP A 303 19.60 0.64 17.89
C ASP A 303 18.10 0.96 17.96
N ALA A 304 17.71 2.18 17.54
CA ALA A 304 16.31 2.64 17.55
C ALA A 304 15.61 2.26 16.24
N LEU A 305 15.34 0.98 16.03
CA LEU A 305 14.61 0.48 14.88
C LEU A 305 13.14 0.92 14.98
N VAL A 306 12.71 1.70 13.98
CA VAL A 306 11.34 2.17 13.82
C VAL A 306 10.50 1.13 13.09
N GLY A 307 11.05 0.54 12.03
CA GLY A 307 10.40 -0.51 11.27
C GLY A 307 11.32 -1.10 10.20
N GLN A 308 10.91 -2.23 9.66
CA GLN A 308 11.67 -2.91 8.60
C GLN A 308 10.76 -3.63 7.63
N ALA A 309 11.21 -3.77 6.39
CA ALA A 309 10.58 -4.58 5.36
C ALA A 309 11.64 -5.26 4.49
N PHE A 310 11.33 -6.42 3.96
CA PHE A 310 12.25 -7.19 3.13
C PHE A 310 11.48 -8.08 2.15
N THR A 311 12.16 -8.48 1.09
CA THR A 311 11.62 -9.43 0.13
C THR A 311 11.70 -10.86 0.68
N ILE A 312 10.59 -11.59 0.67
CA ILE A 312 10.49 -12.89 1.36
C ILE A 312 11.12 -14.02 0.56
N ARG A 313 10.95 -14.01 -0.78
CA ARG A 313 11.39 -15.13 -1.64
C ARG A 313 12.90 -15.31 -1.73
N SER A 314 13.65 -14.27 -1.52
CA SER A 314 15.09 -14.25 -1.80
C SER A 314 15.96 -13.85 -0.62
N SER A 315 15.41 -13.45 0.51
CA SER A 315 16.22 -12.93 1.61
C SER A 315 16.39 -13.90 2.75
N ALA A 316 17.59 -13.88 3.32
CA ALA A 316 17.85 -14.37 4.65
C ALA A 316 17.21 -13.42 5.68
N GLU A 317 16.80 -13.99 6.78
CA GLU A 317 16.02 -13.43 7.84
C GLU A 317 16.48 -12.12 8.47
N THR A 318 15.50 -11.27 8.77
CA THR A 318 15.65 -10.30 9.84
C THR A 318 14.53 -10.51 10.86
N GLU A 319 14.89 -10.67 12.13
CA GLU A 319 13.90 -10.73 13.20
C GLU A 319 13.28 -9.35 13.41
N PRO A 320 11.95 -9.23 13.42
CA PRO A 320 11.31 -7.97 13.79
C PRO A 320 11.62 -7.67 15.27
N LYS A 321 12.39 -6.62 15.52
CA LYS A 321 12.49 -6.01 16.85
C LYS A 321 11.37 -4.97 17.00
N SER A 322 11.00 -4.66 18.23
CA SER A 322 9.88 -3.78 18.57
C SER A 322 9.89 -2.48 17.80
N ASP A 323 8.75 -2.14 17.22
CA ASP A 323 8.50 -0.87 16.54
C ASP A 323 8.63 0.29 17.53
N GLN A 324 9.59 1.18 17.32
CA GLN A 324 9.73 2.39 18.11
C GLN A 324 8.98 3.54 17.41
N ALA A 325 8.21 4.31 18.20
CA ALA A 325 7.56 5.51 17.67
C ALA A 325 8.60 6.63 17.49
N ILE A 326 8.44 7.41 16.41
CA ILE A 326 9.28 8.56 16.12
C ILE A 326 8.73 9.79 16.84
N PRO A 327 9.51 10.50 17.64
CA PRO A 327 9.08 11.79 18.19
C PRO A 327 8.88 12.81 17.07
N LEU A 328 7.83 13.66 17.17
CA LEU A 328 7.59 14.72 16.21
C LEU A 328 8.82 15.64 16.10
N GLY A 329 9.22 15.94 14.87
CA GLY A 329 10.40 16.77 14.58
C GLY A 329 11.74 16.02 14.59
N SER A 330 11.77 14.75 15.02
CA SER A 330 12.99 13.94 14.97
C SER A 330 13.37 13.60 13.55
N ALA A 331 14.67 13.56 13.28
CA ALA A 331 15.22 13.09 12.03
C ALA A 331 15.21 11.55 11.98
N PHE A 332 15.05 11.02 10.80
CA PHE A 332 15.06 9.58 10.54
C PHE A 332 15.80 9.25 9.24
N GLN A 333 16.26 8.02 9.14
CA GLN A 333 17.04 7.52 8.01
C GLN A 333 16.67 6.08 7.66
N PHE A 334 17.04 5.67 6.46
CA PHE A 334 16.85 4.32 5.96
C PHE A 334 18.18 3.62 5.74
N GLN A 335 18.33 2.42 6.27
CA GLN A 335 19.39 1.51 5.87
C GLN A 335 18.79 0.52 4.85
N VAL A 336 19.25 0.58 3.61
CA VAL A 336 18.83 -0.32 2.54
C VAL A 336 19.94 -1.30 2.22
N THR A 337 19.60 -2.57 1.98
CA THR A 337 20.56 -3.65 1.73
C THR A 337 20.14 -4.43 0.49
N ASN A 338 21.06 -4.54 -0.45
CA ASN A 338 20.98 -5.41 -1.61
C ASN A 338 21.84 -6.65 -1.37
N SER A 339 21.21 -7.76 -0.98
CA SER A 339 21.92 -9.06 -0.80
C SER A 339 21.97 -9.88 -2.08
N GLY A 340 21.47 -9.34 -3.21
CA GLY A 340 21.47 -10.01 -4.51
C GLY A 340 22.80 -9.86 -5.26
N THR A 341 22.82 -10.36 -6.49
CA THR A 341 24.00 -10.39 -7.38
C THR A 341 23.99 -9.28 -8.44
N GLU A 342 22.91 -8.52 -8.55
CA GLU A 342 22.75 -7.42 -9.52
C GLU A 342 22.63 -6.09 -8.81
N ASP A 343 23.07 -5.03 -9.47
CA ASP A 343 22.92 -3.66 -8.97
C ASP A 343 21.46 -3.21 -9.04
N LEU A 344 21.01 -2.44 -8.07
CA LEU A 344 19.65 -1.93 -7.97
C LEU A 344 19.64 -0.39 -7.91
N TYR A 345 18.60 0.22 -8.46
CA TYR A 345 18.33 1.66 -8.39
C TYR A 345 17.20 1.92 -7.40
N LEU A 346 17.34 2.95 -6.57
CA LEU A 346 16.50 3.16 -5.40
C LEU A 346 15.59 4.38 -5.53
N ALA A 347 14.35 4.25 -5.01
CA ALA A 347 13.47 5.37 -4.70
C ALA A 347 12.81 5.18 -3.32
N ILE A 348 12.61 6.28 -2.59
CA ILE A 348 11.94 6.28 -1.29
C ILE A 348 10.90 7.40 -1.28
N LEU A 349 9.67 7.04 -0.94
CA LEU A 349 8.54 7.94 -0.78
C LEU A 349 7.99 7.78 0.64
N VAL A 350 7.56 8.86 1.26
CA VAL A 350 6.87 8.80 2.56
C VAL A 350 5.46 9.37 2.41
N ILE A 351 4.51 8.62 2.91
CA ILE A 351 3.11 9.01 3.07
C ILE A 351 2.92 9.31 4.55
N ASP A 352 2.60 10.52 4.91
CA ASP A 352 2.36 10.89 6.32
C ASP A 352 0.95 10.48 6.78
N SER A 353 0.65 10.74 8.05
CA SER A 353 -0.65 10.42 8.66
C SER A 353 -1.83 11.16 8.03
N SER A 354 -1.57 12.25 7.33
CA SER A 354 -2.60 13.00 6.61
C SER A 354 -2.83 12.46 5.20
N GLY A 355 -1.97 11.56 4.73
CA GLY A 355 -1.98 10.99 3.39
C GLY A 355 -1.22 11.84 2.36
N ASP A 356 -0.45 12.84 2.84
CA ASP A 356 0.42 13.59 1.96
C ASP A 356 1.68 12.78 1.66
N ILE A 357 2.04 12.74 0.39
CA ILE A 357 3.21 12.01 -0.09
C ILE A 357 4.39 12.96 -0.31
N THR A 358 5.53 12.55 0.15
CA THR A 358 6.80 13.27 -0.06
C THR A 358 7.79 12.33 -0.71
N ASN A 359 8.39 12.77 -1.83
CA ASN A 359 9.54 12.08 -2.40
C ASN A 359 10.78 12.41 -1.56
N LEU A 360 11.34 11.41 -0.90
CA LEU A 360 12.54 11.56 -0.09
C LEU A 360 13.82 11.24 -0.87
N TYR A 361 13.73 10.30 -1.81
CA TYR A 361 14.87 9.85 -2.60
C TYR A 361 14.42 9.38 -3.99
N PRO A 362 15.09 9.72 -5.08
CA PRO A 362 16.34 10.49 -5.11
C PRO A 362 16.17 11.97 -4.74
N ALA A 363 17.25 12.57 -4.21
CA ALA A 363 17.31 14.01 -3.98
C ALA A 363 17.30 14.78 -5.32
N PRO A 364 16.89 16.07 -5.34
CA PRO A 364 16.80 16.85 -6.58
C PRO A 364 18.09 16.97 -7.40
N SER A 365 19.23 16.86 -6.76
CA SER A 365 20.57 16.90 -7.39
C SER A 365 21.17 15.54 -7.69
N ALA A 366 20.43 14.45 -7.48
CA ALA A 366 20.94 13.10 -7.61
C ALA A 366 21.30 12.76 -9.07
N LEU A 367 22.44 12.13 -9.25
CA LEU A 367 22.86 11.51 -10.51
C LEU A 367 22.42 10.03 -10.52
N GLU A 368 22.29 9.43 -11.71
CA GLU A 368 21.90 8.02 -11.86
C GLU A 368 22.78 7.09 -11.02
N ASP A 369 24.10 7.32 -11.01
CA ASP A 369 25.03 6.50 -10.20
C ASP A 369 24.86 6.70 -8.68
N SER A 370 24.41 7.86 -8.24
CA SER A 370 24.23 8.13 -6.80
C SER A 370 23.06 7.38 -6.19
N ILE A 371 22.04 7.01 -6.98
CA ILE A 371 20.90 6.23 -6.54
C ILE A 371 21.09 4.73 -6.70
N LYS A 372 22.24 4.33 -7.18
CA LYS A 372 22.60 2.92 -7.40
C LYS A 372 23.07 2.26 -6.11
N LEU A 373 22.51 1.11 -5.80
CA LEU A 373 22.95 0.23 -4.73
C LEU A 373 23.58 -1.02 -5.33
N ARG A 374 24.88 -1.14 -5.20
CA ARG A 374 25.63 -2.25 -5.79
C ARG A 374 25.25 -3.58 -5.16
N ALA A 375 25.45 -4.66 -5.92
CA ALA A 375 25.29 -6.04 -5.45
C ALA A 375 26.10 -6.29 -4.17
N GLY A 376 25.47 -6.95 -3.19
CA GLY A 376 26.08 -7.26 -1.90
C GLY A 376 26.30 -6.10 -0.94
N MET A 377 25.83 -4.87 -1.27
CA MET A 377 26.12 -3.67 -0.49
C MET A 377 24.90 -3.18 0.30
N SER A 378 25.21 -2.43 1.37
CA SER A 378 24.22 -1.65 2.12
C SER A 378 24.51 -0.15 1.95
N LYS A 379 23.47 0.67 2.00
CA LYS A 379 23.53 2.13 1.93
C LYS A 379 22.64 2.76 3.01
N LEU A 380 23.13 3.81 3.66
CA LEU A 380 22.36 4.64 4.56
C LEU A 380 21.81 5.84 3.78
N ILE A 381 20.55 6.23 4.00
CA ILE A 381 19.86 7.30 3.28
C ILE A 381 18.96 8.10 4.26
N PRO A 382 19.22 9.39 4.49
CA PRO A 382 20.47 10.06 4.17
C PRO A 382 21.65 9.51 4.97
N ASP A 383 22.85 9.61 4.44
CA ASP A 383 24.08 9.33 5.16
C ASP A 383 24.62 10.65 5.74
N PRO A 384 24.62 10.84 7.07
CA PRO A 384 25.09 12.10 7.68
C PRO A 384 26.54 12.45 7.39
N ALA A 385 27.35 11.48 6.93
CA ALA A 385 28.74 11.71 6.58
C ALA A 385 28.94 12.27 5.16
N THR A 386 27.97 12.05 4.26
CA THR A 386 28.10 12.39 2.83
C THR A 386 26.98 13.26 2.29
N ASP A 387 25.80 13.21 2.91
CA ASP A 387 24.62 13.91 2.45
C ASP A 387 24.40 15.20 3.25
N ASP A 388 23.99 16.27 2.58
CA ASP A 388 23.72 17.60 3.17
C ASP A 388 22.22 17.80 3.47
N PHE A 389 21.42 16.75 3.38
CA PHE A 389 19.98 16.76 3.64
C PHE A 389 19.58 15.77 4.74
N PHE A 390 18.44 16.01 5.35
CA PHE A 390 17.85 15.14 6.37
C PHE A 390 16.33 15.07 6.22
N TYR A 391 15.76 14.00 6.75
CA TYR A 391 14.32 13.82 6.79
C TYR A 391 13.79 13.99 8.21
N LYS A 392 12.70 14.74 8.38
CA LYS A 392 12.06 14.95 9.69
C LYS A 392 10.61 14.49 9.69
N ALA A 393 10.18 13.90 10.79
CA ALA A 393 8.77 13.61 11.05
C ALA A 393 7.98 14.92 11.21
N LYS A 394 7.05 15.21 10.29
CA LYS A 394 6.33 16.48 10.22
C LYS A 394 4.91 16.43 10.81
N ALA A 395 4.29 15.27 10.85
CA ALA A 395 2.91 15.10 11.29
C ALA A 395 2.77 13.94 12.27
N LYS A 396 2.02 14.13 13.36
CA LYS A 396 1.71 13.07 14.32
C LYS A 396 0.74 12.06 13.72
N GLY A 397 0.91 10.80 14.04
CA GLY A 397 0.02 9.72 13.61
C GLY A 397 0.77 8.59 12.91
N ILE A 398 0.05 7.78 12.13
CA ILE A 398 0.62 6.65 11.42
C ILE A 398 1.01 7.10 10.02
N GLY A 399 2.28 6.92 9.66
CA GLY A 399 2.82 7.12 8.33
C GLY A 399 3.27 5.80 7.71
N GLU A 400 3.63 5.86 6.42
CA GLU A 400 4.10 4.72 5.64
C GLU A 400 5.25 5.16 4.73
N ALA A 401 6.37 4.45 4.78
CA ALA A 401 7.47 4.63 3.86
C ALA A 401 7.43 3.54 2.79
N LEU A 402 7.44 3.95 1.52
CA LEU A 402 7.53 3.07 0.36
C LEU A 402 8.97 3.09 -0.14
N VAL A 403 9.64 1.95 -0.05
CA VAL A 403 11.03 1.78 -0.49
C VAL A 403 11.04 0.90 -1.72
N VAL A 404 11.48 1.45 -2.83
CA VAL A 404 11.47 0.80 -4.14
C VAL A 404 12.89 0.57 -4.61
N ALA A 405 13.17 -0.65 -5.07
CA ALA A 405 14.39 -1.02 -5.74
C ALA A 405 14.07 -1.61 -7.12
N SER A 406 14.84 -1.24 -8.13
CA SER A 406 14.66 -1.68 -9.53
C SER A 406 15.99 -2.08 -10.15
N LYS A 407 16.00 -3.12 -10.99
CA LYS A 407 17.16 -3.44 -11.84
C LYS A 407 17.37 -2.38 -12.93
N SER A 408 16.31 -1.72 -13.35
CA SER A 408 16.36 -0.67 -14.37
C SER A 408 16.56 0.71 -13.76
N PRO A 409 17.32 1.61 -14.41
CA PRO A 409 17.50 2.98 -13.95
C PRO A 409 16.19 3.76 -13.86
N LEU A 410 16.03 4.55 -12.79
CA LEU A 410 14.85 5.38 -12.53
C LEU A 410 15.00 6.77 -13.17
N ARG A 411 15.18 6.82 -14.51
CA ARG A 411 15.56 8.05 -15.25
C ARG A 411 14.48 9.10 -15.29
N ASN A 412 13.23 8.71 -15.47
CA ASN A 412 12.10 9.64 -15.49
C ASN A 412 11.85 10.23 -14.11
N ALA A 413 11.99 9.41 -13.04
CA ALA A 413 11.88 9.88 -11.67
C ALA A 413 12.99 10.90 -11.34
N ILE A 414 14.26 10.62 -11.70
CA ILE A 414 15.38 11.54 -11.49
C ILE A 414 15.15 12.83 -12.27
N LYS A 415 14.82 12.74 -13.56
CA LYS A 415 14.65 13.89 -14.44
C LYS A 415 13.61 14.86 -13.90
N ILE A 416 12.45 14.37 -13.48
CA ILE A 416 11.39 15.22 -12.95
C ILE A 416 11.82 15.94 -11.67
N VAL A 417 12.51 15.25 -10.78
CA VAL A 417 12.97 15.84 -9.51
C VAL A 417 14.08 16.86 -9.75
N SER A 418 14.97 16.66 -10.76
CA SER A 418 16.08 17.57 -11.07
C SER A 418 15.68 18.81 -11.86
N GLU A 419 14.65 18.74 -12.70
CA GLU A 419 14.25 19.84 -13.58
C GLU A 419 13.36 20.89 -12.91
N ARG A 420 12.74 20.58 -11.78
CA ARG A 420 11.74 21.46 -11.12
C ARG A 420 11.83 21.40 -9.60
N SER A 421 11.95 22.55 -8.97
CA SER A 421 11.95 22.66 -7.49
C SER A 421 10.60 22.38 -6.83
N ASN A 422 9.47 22.39 -7.58
CA ASN A 422 8.11 22.13 -7.08
C ASN A 422 7.34 21.27 -8.08
N VAL A 423 7.67 20.00 -8.16
CA VAL A 423 6.93 19.04 -9.00
C VAL A 423 5.66 18.58 -8.29
N PRO A 424 4.51 18.59 -8.95
CA PRO A 424 3.31 17.97 -8.40
C PRO A 424 3.57 16.48 -8.11
N VAL A 425 3.19 16.04 -6.92
CA VAL A 425 3.44 14.67 -6.43
C VAL A 425 2.95 13.60 -7.41
N LEU A 426 1.80 13.82 -8.03
CA LEU A 426 1.25 12.88 -9.01
C LEU A 426 2.17 12.72 -10.25
N GLU A 427 2.84 13.78 -10.69
CA GLU A 427 3.78 13.72 -11.81
C GLU A 427 5.04 12.93 -11.44
N SER A 428 5.56 13.11 -10.22
CA SER A 428 6.70 12.35 -9.71
C SER A 428 6.39 10.86 -9.60
N VAL A 429 5.19 10.51 -9.11
CA VAL A 429 4.74 9.12 -9.02
C VAL A 429 4.49 8.52 -10.40
N ASP A 430 3.92 9.26 -11.34
CA ASP A 430 3.73 8.78 -12.72
C ASP A 430 5.06 8.51 -13.43
N ALA A 431 6.07 9.34 -13.19
CA ALA A 431 7.42 9.13 -13.71
C ALA A 431 8.07 7.86 -13.14
N LEU A 432 7.99 7.69 -11.82
CA LEU A 432 8.50 6.49 -11.15
C LEU A 432 7.75 5.23 -11.64
N LEU A 433 6.44 5.27 -11.74
CA LEU A 433 5.66 4.15 -12.28
C LEU A 433 6.04 3.84 -13.74
N THR A 434 6.38 4.85 -14.53
CA THR A 434 6.85 4.64 -15.90
C THR A 434 8.19 3.90 -15.89
N ASP A 435 9.16 4.34 -15.08
CA ASP A 435 10.44 3.64 -14.94
C ASP A 435 10.27 2.18 -14.49
N LEU A 436 9.40 1.92 -13.51
CA LEU A 436 9.16 0.58 -12.97
C LEU A 436 8.45 -0.37 -13.96
N THR A 437 7.77 0.18 -14.95
CA THR A 437 6.96 -0.61 -15.89
C THR A 437 7.57 -0.73 -17.29
N GLU A 438 8.51 0.13 -17.65
CA GLU A 438 9.20 0.11 -18.96
C GLU A 438 10.36 -0.87 -19.04
N ALA A 439 10.81 -1.42 -17.92
CA ALA A 439 12.04 -2.23 -17.77
C ALA A 439 12.16 -3.39 -18.78
N LYS A 440 11.06 -3.96 -19.29
CA LYS A 440 11.07 -5.02 -20.32
C LYS A 440 10.33 -4.68 -21.60
N SER A 441 9.82 -3.46 -21.77
CA SER A 441 9.11 -3.07 -22.99
C SER A 441 10.07 -2.83 -24.16
N SER A 442 10.80 -3.85 -24.60
CA SER A 442 11.49 -3.82 -25.87
C SER A 442 10.50 -4.10 -27.01
N ARG A 443 10.09 -3.03 -27.70
CA ARG A 443 9.67 -3.01 -29.11
C ARG A 443 8.32 -3.56 -29.54
N THR A 444 7.32 -3.72 -28.71
CA THR A 444 5.94 -3.84 -29.24
C THR A 444 5.11 -2.64 -28.81
N LYS A 445 5.04 -1.64 -29.68
CA LYS A 445 4.04 -0.56 -29.62
C LYS A 445 2.67 -1.23 -29.65
N GLN A 446 1.88 -1.07 -28.58
CA GLN A 446 0.41 -1.12 -28.55
C GLN A 446 -0.22 -1.78 -27.30
N THR A 447 0.41 -1.82 -26.15
CA THR A 447 -0.39 -2.01 -24.92
C THR A 447 -0.31 -0.74 -24.08
N GLN A 448 -1.46 -0.10 -23.88
CA GLN A 448 -1.59 1.10 -23.04
C GLN A 448 -1.43 0.79 -21.54
N ASP A 449 -1.30 -0.48 -21.16
CA ASP A 449 -1.26 -0.92 -19.76
C ASP A 449 0.17 -1.00 -19.24
N LYS A 450 0.39 -0.50 -18.03
CA LYS A 450 1.68 -0.55 -17.32
C LYS A 450 1.87 -1.93 -16.70
N GLN A 451 3.03 -2.55 -16.91
CA GLN A 451 3.34 -3.91 -16.47
C GLN A 451 4.45 -3.90 -15.41
N VAL A 452 4.17 -4.44 -14.24
CA VAL A 452 5.12 -4.60 -13.13
C VAL A 452 5.60 -6.05 -13.10
N TYR A 453 6.90 -6.26 -13.30
CA TYR A 453 7.54 -7.58 -13.28
C TYR A 453 8.16 -7.84 -11.91
N THR A 454 7.76 -8.93 -11.27
CA THR A 454 8.24 -9.27 -9.91
C THR A 454 9.73 -9.60 -9.86
N SER A 455 10.32 -10.04 -10.98
CA SER A 455 11.76 -10.31 -11.10
C SER A 455 12.63 -9.06 -11.29
N GLU A 456 12.03 -7.90 -11.57
CA GLU A 456 12.74 -6.68 -11.92
C GLU A 456 12.70 -5.61 -10.83
N ILE A 457 11.72 -5.70 -9.93
CA ILE A 457 11.52 -4.72 -8.86
C ILE A 457 11.29 -5.35 -7.49
N ALA A 458 11.62 -4.60 -6.44
CA ALA A 458 11.16 -4.82 -5.08
C ALA A 458 10.54 -3.52 -4.57
N ALA A 459 9.27 -3.56 -4.22
CA ALA A 459 8.55 -2.44 -3.61
C ALA A 459 8.07 -2.86 -2.23
N LEU A 460 8.64 -2.23 -1.22
CA LEU A 460 8.44 -2.53 0.20
C LEU A 460 7.67 -1.41 0.88
N SER A 461 6.89 -1.76 1.90
CA SER A 461 6.20 -0.80 2.76
C SER A 461 6.65 -0.96 4.21
N ILE A 462 6.99 0.15 4.86
CA ILE A 462 7.29 0.23 6.29
C ILE A 462 6.28 1.18 6.92
N THR A 463 5.39 0.66 7.75
CA THR A 463 4.46 1.48 8.54
C THR A 463 5.16 1.94 9.81
N PHE A 464 5.01 3.23 10.17
CA PHE A 464 5.61 3.82 11.36
C PHE A 464 4.64 4.76 12.09
N GLN A 465 4.91 5.03 13.36
CA GLN A 465 4.12 5.94 14.18
C GLN A 465 4.95 7.16 14.57
N VAL A 466 4.36 8.37 14.43
CA VAL A 466 4.91 9.64 14.93
C VAL A 466 4.11 10.08 16.15
N VAL A 467 4.76 10.40 17.26
CA VAL A 467 4.14 10.79 18.54
C VAL A 467 4.48 12.20 18.99
#